data_2b6f1ee1261dd938a11ee01a32f633e7
#
_entry.id   2b6f1ee1261dd938a11ee01a32f633e7
#
_cell.length_a   1.000
_cell.length_b   1.000
_cell.length_c   1.000
_cell.angle_alpha   90.00
_cell.angle_beta   90.00
_cell.angle_gamma   90.00
#
_symmetry.space_group_name_H-M   'P 1'
#
loop_
_entity.id
_entity.type
_entity.pdbx_description
1 polymer ?
#
loop_
_entity_poly.entity_id
_entity_poly.type
_entity_poly.pdbx_seq_one_letter_code
_entity_poly.pdbx_strand_id
1 'polypeptide(L)'
;GNPADFEAFAARQRQILGEACGAGVELAVLPEYLSLELASTFAPEISRDLNASLAALQTLQSEWLALYADLSRELRLVIQAGTFLTEVAPGRYRNRAWWFAPDGTRGYQDKLQLTGFERDAGVIEGGDELKVFDLAGVRAGIAVCYDSEFPLPVRAQREAGARLLLVPSCTDTQAGATRVRVGCMARALENRMFVAQAVTTGTADGSPALDTNTGEATIYAPMDHGFPDDGILATTRGAQAWAIADLDIDALECHRA
;
A
#
# COMPACT_ATOMS: atom_id res chain seq x y z
N GLY A 1 -4.17 10.71 -9.64
CA GLY A 1 -4.12 11.94 -10.46
C GLY A 1 -3.28 11.78 -11.71
N ASN A 2 -3.22 12.81 -12.52
CA ASN A 2 -2.40 12.84 -13.74
C ASN A 2 -1.32 13.91 -13.58
N PRO A 3 -0.13 13.61 -12.97
CA PRO A 3 0.95 14.56 -12.87
C PRO A 3 1.47 14.95 -14.27
N ALA A 4 1.83 16.23 -14.43
CA ALA A 4 2.38 16.72 -15.71
C ALA A 4 3.79 16.18 -15.96
N ASP A 5 4.55 15.99 -14.88
CA ASP A 5 5.92 15.49 -14.87
C ASP A 5 6.25 14.84 -13.52
N PHE A 6 7.46 14.32 -13.38
CA PHE A 6 7.92 13.71 -12.12
C PHE A 6 8.00 14.73 -10.98
N GLU A 7 8.36 15.99 -11.26
CA GLU A 7 8.47 17.04 -10.24
C GLU A 7 7.10 17.37 -9.63
N ALA A 8 6.06 17.47 -10.46
CA ALA A 8 4.68 17.66 -10.00
C ALA A 8 4.19 16.48 -9.13
N PHE A 9 4.54 15.24 -9.51
CA PHE A 9 4.28 14.07 -8.67
C PHE A 9 5.00 14.18 -7.33
N ALA A 10 6.30 14.47 -7.34
CA ALA A 10 7.12 14.58 -6.14
C ALA A 10 6.63 15.69 -5.20
N ALA A 11 6.27 16.86 -5.76
CA ALA A 11 5.71 17.97 -4.97
C ALA A 11 4.42 17.57 -4.26
N ARG A 12 3.53 16.84 -4.95
CA ARG A 12 2.30 16.33 -4.34
C ARG A 12 2.58 15.30 -3.24
N GLN A 13 3.53 14.36 -3.46
CA GLN A 13 3.91 13.41 -2.42
C GLN A 13 4.47 14.11 -1.18
N ARG A 14 5.33 15.12 -1.38
CA ARG A 14 5.86 15.93 -0.28
C ARG A 14 4.77 16.65 0.50
N GLN A 15 3.77 17.20 -0.19
CA GLN A 15 2.64 17.87 0.45
C GLN A 15 1.84 16.89 1.31
N ILE A 16 1.34 15.80 0.74
CA ILE A 16 0.44 14.88 1.47
C ILE A 16 1.16 14.17 2.63
N LEU A 17 2.43 13.78 2.46
CA LEU A 17 3.22 13.20 3.55
C LEU A 17 3.58 14.25 4.62
N GLY A 18 3.79 15.50 4.23
CA GLY A 18 3.97 16.62 5.16
C GLY A 18 2.74 16.86 6.03
N GLU A 19 1.53 16.70 5.49
CA GLU A 19 0.26 16.78 6.24
C GLU A 19 0.18 15.65 7.30
N ALA A 20 0.53 14.42 6.94
CA ALA A 20 0.58 13.29 7.88
C ALA A 20 1.62 13.51 8.97
N CYS A 21 2.81 13.95 8.62
CA CYS A 21 3.87 14.31 9.57
C CYS A 21 3.42 15.42 10.53
N GLY A 22 2.75 16.45 10.03
CA GLY A 22 2.18 17.54 10.84
C GLY A 22 1.10 17.07 11.84
N ALA A 23 0.46 15.93 11.56
CA ALA A 23 -0.48 15.27 12.47
C ALA A 23 0.19 14.32 13.48
N GLY A 24 1.53 14.23 13.50
CA GLY A 24 2.29 13.39 14.44
C GLY A 24 2.39 11.91 14.06
N VAL A 25 2.13 11.57 12.80
CA VAL A 25 2.20 10.18 12.29
C VAL A 25 3.65 9.70 12.24
N GLU A 26 3.92 8.49 12.73
CA GLU A 26 5.24 7.84 12.70
C GLU A 26 5.40 6.87 11.54
N LEU A 27 4.29 6.32 11.02
CA LEU A 27 4.23 5.41 9.89
C LEU A 27 3.09 5.81 8.94
N ALA A 28 3.40 6.08 7.68
CA ALA A 28 2.42 6.33 6.63
C ALA A 28 2.35 5.15 5.65
N VAL A 29 1.14 4.82 5.21
CA VAL A 29 0.86 3.78 4.21
C VAL A 29 0.22 4.43 3.00
N LEU A 30 0.83 4.28 1.83
CA LEU A 30 0.32 4.77 0.55
C LEU A 30 -0.29 3.62 -0.27
N PRO A 31 -1.20 3.91 -1.21
CA PRO A 31 -1.97 2.88 -1.89
C PRO A 31 -1.19 2.14 -2.98
N GLU A 32 -1.71 0.97 -3.36
CA GLU A 32 -1.24 0.19 -4.51
C GLU A 32 -1.34 0.99 -5.81
N TYR A 33 -0.41 0.76 -6.74
CA TYR A 33 -0.32 1.37 -8.06
C TYR A 33 -0.13 2.89 -8.09
N LEU A 34 0.22 3.51 -6.95
CA LEU A 34 0.46 4.94 -6.90
C LEU A 34 1.51 5.41 -7.94
N SER A 35 2.53 4.59 -8.20
CA SER A 35 3.55 4.87 -9.22
C SER A 35 3.01 4.91 -10.66
N LEU A 36 1.89 4.21 -10.94
CA LEU A 36 1.29 4.21 -12.28
C LEU A 36 0.69 5.57 -12.67
N GLU A 37 0.46 6.48 -11.71
CA GLU A 37 0.12 7.86 -12.04
C GLU A 37 1.19 8.54 -12.88
N LEU A 38 2.46 8.13 -12.74
CA LEU A 38 3.58 8.63 -13.54
C LEU A 38 3.49 8.21 -15.02
N ALA A 39 2.65 7.24 -15.38
CA ALA A 39 2.42 6.90 -16.79
C ALA A 39 1.87 8.09 -17.58
N SER A 40 1.14 9.01 -16.94
CA SER A 40 0.63 10.23 -17.57
C SER A 40 1.72 11.21 -18.00
N THR A 41 2.95 11.06 -17.52
CA THR A 41 4.09 11.92 -17.92
C THR A 41 4.68 11.52 -19.27
N PHE A 42 4.29 10.37 -19.81
CA PHE A 42 4.71 9.90 -21.13
C PHE A 42 3.66 10.22 -22.20
N ALA A 43 4.05 10.06 -23.47
CA ALA A 43 3.14 10.26 -24.59
C ALA A 43 1.88 9.36 -24.49
N PRO A 44 0.73 9.82 -25.00
CA PRO A 44 -0.54 9.10 -24.88
C PRO A 44 -0.51 7.67 -25.43
N GLU A 45 0.31 7.40 -26.43
CA GLU A 45 0.51 6.07 -27.02
C GLU A 45 1.15 5.10 -26.02
N ILE A 46 1.98 5.62 -25.12
CA ILE A 46 2.63 4.86 -24.05
C ILE A 46 1.68 4.71 -22.87
N SER A 47 1.07 5.81 -22.39
CA SER A 47 0.24 5.79 -21.18
C SER A 47 -1.00 4.92 -21.30
N ARG A 48 -1.56 4.77 -22.51
CA ARG A 48 -2.75 3.96 -22.81
C ARG A 48 -2.46 2.47 -23.03
N ASP A 49 -1.19 2.10 -23.15
CA ASP A 49 -0.76 0.71 -23.28
C ASP A 49 -0.08 0.29 -21.97
N LEU A 50 -0.60 -0.76 -21.33
CA LEU A 50 -0.08 -1.22 -20.05
C LEU A 50 1.39 -1.63 -20.15
N ASN A 51 1.74 -2.44 -21.15
CA ASN A 51 3.10 -2.97 -21.30
C ASN A 51 4.11 -1.86 -21.63
N ALA A 52 3.73 -0.93 -22.50
CA ALA A 52 4.53 0.24 -22.81
C ALA A 52 4.71 1.15 -21.59
N SER A 53 3.65 1.35 -20.80
CA SER A 53 3.70 2.12 -19.54
C SER A 53 4.67 1.47 -18.54
N LEU A 54 4.58 0.15 -18.35
CA LEU A 54 5.46 -0.56 -17.42
C LEU A 54 6.92 -0.44 -17.82
N ALA A 55 7.24 -0.60 -19.10
CA ALA A 55 8.61 -0.43 -19.61
C ALA A 55 9.12 1.02 -19.44
N ALA A 56 8.30 2.01 -19.78
CA ALA A 56 8.66 3.41 -19.64
C ALA A 56 8.89 3.83 -18.20
N LEU A 57 8.05 3.36 -17.27
CA LEU A 57 8.15 3.66 -15.85
C LEU A 57 9.47 3.21 -15.21
N GLN A 58 10.13 2.17 -15.77
CA GLN A 58 11.44 1.73 -15.25
C GLN A 58 12.50 2.85 -15.33
N THR A 59 12.36 3.77 -16.29
CA THR A 59 13.28 4.92 -16.43
C THR A 59 13.17 5.88 -15.24
N LEU A 60 12.03 5.91 -14.55
CA LEU A 60 11.74 6.75 -13.38
C LEU A 60 11.95 6.04 -12.04
N GLN A 61 12.22 4.73 -12.05
CA GLN A 61 12.30 3.95 -10.81
C GLN A 61 13.36 4.47 -9.85
N SER A 62 14.54 4.82 -10.33
CA SER A 62 15.63 5.33 -9.49
C SER A 62 15.26 6.66 -8.83
N GLU A 63 14.62 7.57 -9.57
CA GLU A 63 14.14 8.85 -9.03
C GLU A 63 13.01 8.65 -8.02
N TRP A 64 12.10 7.71 -8.29
CA TRP A 64 11.01 7.35 -7.39
C TRP A 64 11.52 6.77 -6.07
N LEU A 65 12.51 5.86 -6.11
CA LEU A 65 13.14 5.32 -4.91
C LEU A 65 13.88 6.40 -4.11
N ALA A 66 14.59 7.30 -4.79
CA ALA A 66 15.29 8.42 -4.15
C ALA A 66 14.30 9.37 -3.49
N LEU A 67 13.19 9.73 -4.16
CA LEU A 67 12.15 10.60 -3.61
C LEU A 67 11.65 10.11 -2.25
N TYR A 68 11.25 8.84 -2.14
CA TYR A 68 10.70 8.34 -0.87
C TYR A 68 11.76 8.12 0.21
N ALA A 69 13.00 7.78 -0.19
CA ALA A 69 14.12 7.73 0.75
C ALA A 69 14.42 9.12 1.34
N ASP A 70 14.38 10.17 0.50
CA ASP A 70 14.59 11.54 0.95
C ASP A 70 13.43 12.04 1.79
N LEU A 71 12.17 11.82 1.38
CA LEU A 71 10.99 12.19 2.16
C LEU A 71 10.95 11.50 3.53
N SER A 72 11.29 10.22 3.60
CA SER A 72 11.36 9.50 4.87
C SER A 72 12.37 10.15 5.83
N ARG A 73 13.55 10.52 5.31
CA ARG A 73 14.60 11.18 6.10
C ARG A 73 14.23 12.60 6.51
N GLU A 74 13.73 13.42 5.55
CA GLU A 74 13.34 14.80 5.77
C GLU A 74 12.22 14.93 6.81
N LEU A 75 11.18 14.08 6.69
CA LEU A 75 9.99 14.10 7.53
C LEU A 75 10.16 13.26 8.82
N ARG A 76 11.25 12.49 8.96
CA ARG A 76 11.45 11.51 10.02
C ARG A 76 10.28 10.52 10.14
N LEU A 77 9.76 10.08 9.01
CA LEU A 77 8.57 9.27 8.87
C LEU A 77 8.91 7.94 8.21
N VAL A 78 8.48 6.82 8.78
CA VAL A 78 8.50 5.55 8.06
C VAL A 78 7.41 5.60 6.98
N ILE A 79 7.77 5.33 5.74
CA ILE A 79 6.86 5.42 4.60
C ILE A 79 6.77 4.06 3.91
N GLN A 80 5.60 3.42 3.94
CA GLN A 80 5.27 2.39 2.98
C GLN A 80 4.72 3.12 1.74
N ALA A 81 5.49 3.14 0.66
CA ALA A 81 5.32 4.04 -0.49
C ALA A 81 4.32 3.53 -1.54
N GLY A 82 3.34 2.75 -1.12
CA GLY A 82 2.46 2.07 -2.07
C GLY A 82 3.21 1.00 -2.85
N THR A 83 2.93 0.88 -4.15
CA THR A 83 3.64 -0.10 -4.97
C THR A 83 4.23 0.50 -6.25
N PHE A 84 5.29 -0.15 -6.72
CA PHE A 84 5.90 0.07 -8.02
C PHE A 84 5.98 -1.28 -8.76
N LEU A 85 5.53 -1.32 -10.01
CA LEU A 85 5.68 -2.50 -10.87
C LEU A 85 7.14 -2.55 -11.37
N THR A 86 7.98 -3.27 -10.61
CA THR A 86 9.44 -3.34 -10.83
C THR A 86 9.78 -4.44 -11.81
N GLU A 87 10.57 -4.13 -12.83
CA GLU A 87 11.12 -5.14 -13.73
C GLU A 87 12.11 -6.04 -12.99
N VAL A 88 11.87 -7.34 -13.00
CA VAL A 88 12.69 -8.37 -12.34
C VAL A 88 13.43 -9.27 -13.32
N ALA A 89 12.97 -9.32 -14.56
CA ALA A 89 13.62 -9.90 -15.72
C ALA A 89 13.12 -9.15 -16.97
N PRO A 90 13.79 -9.20 -18.12
CA PRO A 90 13.38 -8.48 -19.32
C PRO A 90 11.91 -8.67 -19.66
N GLY A 91 11.10 -7.60 -19.59
CA GLY A 91 9.67 -7.60 -19.82
C GLY A 91 8.83 -8.36 -18.79
N ARG A 92 9.38 -8.65 -17.61
CA ARG A 92 8.69 -9.34 -16.51
C ARG A 92 8.71 -8.46 -15.27
N TYR A 93 7.55 -8.23 -14.67
CA TYR A 93 7.38 -7.26 -13.58
C TYR A 93 6.78 -7.92 -12.34
N ARG A 94 7.15 -7.40 -11.15
CA ARG A 94 6.49 -7.72 -9.88
C ARG A 94 5.86 -6.48 -9.29
N ASN A 95 4.67 -6.60 -8.75
CA ASN A 95 3.99 -5.54 -8.03
C ASN A 95 4.61 -5.44 -6.64
N ARG A 96 5.55 -4.49 -6.47
CA ARG A 96 6.47 -4.41 -5.34
C ARG A 96 6.10 -3.29 -4.40
N ALA A 97 5.74 -3.64 -3.16
CA ALA A 97 5.44 -2.72 -2.08
C ALA A 97 6.71 -2.33 -1.33
N TRP A 98 7.24 -1.14 -1.63
CA TRP A 98 8.44 -0.60 -1.00
C TRP A 98 8.13 0.11 0.31
N TRP A 99 9.06 0.03 1.27
CA TRP A 99 9.07 0.87 2.46
C TRP A 99 10.45 1.50 2.68
N PHE A 100 10.45 2.67 3.36
CA PHE A 100 11.62 3.49 3.64
C PHE A 100 11.57 3.96 5.08
N ALA A 101 12.70 3.91 5.79
CA ALA A 101 12.85 4.42 7.15
C ALA A 101 13.81 5.62 7.21
N PRO A 102 13.67 6.49 8.23
CA PRO A 102 14.47 7.71 8.36
C PRO A 102 15.97 7.46 8.49
N ASP A 103 16.39 6.31 8.97
CA ASP A 103 17.78 5.90 9.10
C ASP A 103 18.45 5.46 7.77
N GLY A 104 17.67 5.50 6.67
CA GLY A 104 18.12 5.09 5.34
C GLY A 104 17.89 3.61 5.04
N THR A 105 17.39 2.82 5.98
CA THR A 105 16.98 1.44 5.70
C THR A 105 15.74 1.43 4.81
N ARG A 106 15.67 0.42 3.96
CA ARG A 106 14.52 0.19 3.06
C ARG A 106 14.38 -1.30 2.76
N GLY A 107 13.19 -1.69 2.36
CA GLY A 107 12.91 -3.04 1.94
C GLY A 107 11.62 -3.11 1.14
N TYR A 108 11.22 -4.33 0.81
CA TYR A 108 10.01 -4.54 0.02
C TYR A 108 9.37 -5.90 0.27
N GLN A 109 8.08 -5.98 -0.04
CA GLN A 109 7.30 -7.20 -0.22
C GLN A 109 6.72 -7.19 -1.64
N ASP A 110 6.95 -8.25 -2.40
CA ASP A 110 6.26 -8.47 -3.68
C ASP A 110 4.86 -9.05 -3.42
N LYS A 111 3.87 -8.60 -4.18
CA LYS A 111 2.52 -9.18 -4.16
C LYS A 111 2.60 -10.65 -4.51
N LEU A 112 1.98 -11.49 -3.69
CA LEU A 112 2.04 -12.95 -3.84
C LEU A 112 0.94 -13.48 -4.75
N GLN A 113 -0.29 -12.97 -4.56
CA GLN A 113 -1.47 -13.44 -5.26
C GLN A 113 -1.88 -12.44 -6.35
N LEU A 114 -1.81 -12.87 -7.59
CA LEU A 114 -2.20 -12.03 -8.73
C LEU A 114 -3.72 -12.03 -8.90
N THR A 115 -4.29 -10.85 -9.16
CA THR A 115 -5.67 -10.69 -9.64
C THR A 115 -5.84 -11.25 -11.06
N GLY A 116 -7.09 -11.34 -11.53
CA GLY A 116 -7.37 -11.66 -12.93
C GLY A 116 -6.68 -10.70 -13.90
N PHE A 117 -6.81 -9.38 -13.63
CA PHE A 117 -6.17 -8.33 -14.42
C PHE A 117 -4.65 -8.52 -14.55
N GLU A 118 -3.96 -8.78 -13.44
CA GLU A 118 -2.51 -8.99 -13.45
C GLU A 118 -2.10 -10.27 -14.20
N ARG A 119 -2.88 -11.35 -14.08
CA ARG A 119 -2.64 -12.58 -14.83
C ARG A 119 -2.87 -12.41 -16.33
N ASP A 120 -3.95 -11.71 -16.69
CA ASP A 120 -4.33 -11.48 -18.09
C ASP A 120 -3.34 -10.55 -18.81
N ALA A 121 -2.66 -9.66 -18.07
CA ALA A 121 -1.55 -8.84 -18.59
C ALA A 121 -0.38 -9.71 -19.10
N GLY A 122 -0.18 -10.91 -18.55
CA GLY A 122 0.80 -11.90 -19.02
C GLY A 122 2.26 -11.55 -18.75
N VAL A 123 2.55 -10.36 -18.23
CA VAL A 123 3.89 -9.82 -17.93
C VAL A 123 4.16 -9.60 -16.44
N ILE A 124 3.12 -9.73 -15.60
CA ILE A 124 3.23 -9.56 -14.14
C ILE A 124 3.36 -10.92 -13.48
N GLU A 125 4.30 -11.04 -12.55
CA GLU A 125 4.59 -12.27 -11.81
C GLU A 125 4.28 -12.10 -10.33
N GLY A 126 3.81 -13.16 -9.67
CA GLY A 126 3.70 -13.23 -8.23
C GLY A 126 5.07 -13.30 -7.54
N GLY A 127 5.14 -12.78 -6.33
CA GLY A 127 6.29 -12.93 -5.45
C GLY A 127 6.43 -14.36 -4.95
N ASP A 128 7.62 -14.70 -4.50
CA ASP A 128 8.02 -16.02 -4.01
C ASP A 128 8.53 -16.01 -2.56
N GLU A 129 8.59 -14.82 -1.94
CA GLU A 129 9.03 -14.63 -0.56
C GLU A 129 7.98 -13.90 0.27
N LEU A 130 7.78 -14.36 1.49
CA LEU A 130 6.95 -13.71 2.49
C LEU A 130 7.84 -13.13 3.60
N LYS A 131 7.69 -11.84 3.90
CA LYS A 131 8.60 -11.10 4.80
C LYS A 131 7.84 -10.44 5.95
N VAL A 132 8.59 -10.18 7.02
CA VAL A 132 8.21 -9.28 8.11
C VAL A 132 9.32 -8.25 8.32
N PHE A 133 8.96 -7.07 8.81
CA PHE A 133 9.85 -5.93 8.95
C PHE A 133 9.66 -5.26 10.30
N ASP A 134 10.70 -4.64 10.83
CA ASP A 134 10.59 -3.77 12.01
C ASP A 134 10.43 -2.33 11.54
N LEU A 135 9.22 -1.78 11.68
CA LEU A 135 8.82 -0.47 11.16
C LEU A 135 8.25 0.38 12.31
N ALA A 136 8.83 1.57 12.54
CA ALA A 136 8.39 2.49 13.60
C ALA A 136 8.21 1.78 14.98
N GLY A 137 9.13 0.87 15.31
CA GLY A 137 9.11 0.15 16.59
C GLY A 137 8.13 -1.02 16.68
N VAL A 138 7.40 -1.33 15.60
CA VAL A 138 6.47 -2.46 15.54
C VAL A 138 6.87 -3.46 14.44
N ARG A 139 6.76 -4.75 14.72
CA ARG A 139 6.92 -5.78 13.69
C ARG A 139 5.69 -5.83 12.80
N ALA A 140 5.91 -5.59 11.49
CA ALA A 140 4.85 -5.45 10.50
C ALA A 140 5.00 -6.46 9.35
N GLY A 141 3.87 -6.92 8.82
CA GLY A 141 3.75 -7.58 7.53
C GLY A 141 3.22 -6.62 6.47
N ILE A 142 3.39 -6.98 5.20
CA ILE A 142 2.75 -6.29 4.07
C ILE A 142 1.99 -7.34 3.27
N ALA A 143 0.72 -7.06 2.94
CA ALA A 143 -0.14 -7.83 2.07
C ALA A 143 -0.74 -6.89 1.02
N VAL A 144 -0.39 -7.06 -0.26
CA VAL A 144 -0.81 -6.13 -1.31
C VAL A 144 -2.22 -6.48 -1.78
N CYS A 145 -3.21 -5.63 -1.43
CA CYS A 145 -4.58 -5.69 -1.94
C CYS A 145 -5.19 -7.10 -1.85
N TYR A 146 -5.23 -7.83 -2.96
CA TYR A 146 -5.78 -9.18 -3.08
C TYR A 146 -5.11 -10.19 -2.13
N ASP A 147 -3.83 -10.01 -1.75
CA ASP A 147 -3.18 -10.85 -0.76
C ASP A 147 -3.92 -10.90 0.58
N SER A 148 -4.62 -9.81 0.95
CA SER A 148 -5.39 -9.74 2.20
C SER A 148 -6.59 -10.68 2.24
N GLU A 149 -7.05 -11.18 1.09
CA GLU A 149 -8.14 -12.16 1.01
C GLU A 149 -7.68 -13.58 1.40
N PHE A 150 -6.36 -13.83 1.49
CA PHE A 150 -5.78 -15.15 1.78
C PHE A 150 -5.26 -15.23 3.22
N PRO A 151 -5.80 -16.13 4.06
CA PRO A 151 -5.45 -16.18 5.49
C PRO A 151 -4.03 -16.68 5.77
N LEU A 152 -3.54 -17.68 5.04
CA LEU A 152 -2.31 -18.39 5.40
C LEU A 152 -1.04 -17.53 5.35
N PRO A 153 -0.81 -16.67 4.35
CA PRO A 153 0.36 -15.80 4.35
C PRO A 153 0.37 -14.83 5.54
N VAL A 154 -0.77 -14.20 5.83
CA VAL A 154 -0.86 -13.26 6.96
C VAL A 154 -0.72 -13.99 8.30
N ARG A 155 -1.25 -15.21 8.42
CA ARG A 155 -1.04 -16.06 9.59
C ARG A 155 0.44 -16.36 9.80
N ALA A 156 1.18 -16.68 8.76
CA ALA A 156 2.62 -16.91 8.84
C ALA A 156 3.37 -15.64 9.27
N GLN A 157 2.99 -14.46 8.76
CA GLN A 157 3.56 -13.19 9.23
C GLN A 157 3.27 -12.94 10.71
N ARG A 158 2.05 -13.23 11.18
CA ARG A 158 1.67 -13.13 12.60
C ARG A 158 2.51 -14.06 13.48
N GLU A 159 2.74 -15.30 13.05
CA GLU A 159 3.58 -16.28 13.75
C GLU A 159 5.05 -15.86 13.77
N ALA A 160 5.52 -15.17 12.72
CA ALA A 160 6.83 -14.53 12.68
C ALA A 160 6.92 -13.23 13.52
N GLY A 161 5.87 -12.91 14.27
CA GLY A 161 5.84 -11.81 15.24
C GLY A 161 5.14 -10.53 14.77
N ALA A 162 4.57 -10.48 13.57
CA ALA A 162 3.86 -9.29 13.11
C ALA A 162 2.67 -8.94 14.02
N ARG A 163 2.52 -7.66 14.33
CA ARG A 163 1.42 -7.06 15.09
C ARG A 163 0.65 -6.04 14.28
N LEU A 164 1.21 -5.63 13.16
CA LEU A 164 0.63 -4.69 12.21
C LEU A 164 0.71 -5.29 10.80
N LEU A 165 -0.36 -5.17 10.03
CA LEU A 165 -0.39 -5.51 8.61
C LEU A 165 -0.64 -4.24 7.79
N LEU A 166 0.22 -3.97 6.82
CA LEU A 166 0.06 -2.86 5.88
C LEU A 166 -0.54 -3.41 4.58
N VAL A 167 -1.64 -2.80 4.13
CA VAL A 167 -2.40 -3.28 2.98
C VAL A 167 -2.57 -2.15 1.95
N PRO A 168 -1.54 -1.86 1.13
CA PRO A 168 -1.71 -0.99 -0.03
C PRO A 168 -2.66 -1.66 -1.02
N SER A 169 -3.71 -0.94 -1.45
CA SER A 169 -4.81 -1.50 -2.25
C SER A 169 -5.19 -0.59 -3.41
N CYS A 170 -5.67 -1.22 -4.49
CA CYS A 170 -6.30 -0.57 -5.63
C CYS A 170 -7.45 -1.47 -6.12
N THR A 171 -8.67 -0.96 -6.08
CA THR A 171 -9.88 -1.70 -6.46
C THR A 171 -10.73 -0.87 -7.41
N ASP A 172 -11.17 -1.50 -8.51
CA ASP A 172 -11.93 -0.90 -9.60
C ASP A 172 -13.45 -0.99 -9.40
N THR A 173 -13.91 -1.90 -8.55
CA THR A 173 -15.32 -2.15 -8.30
C THR A 173 -15.67 -2.10 -6.82
N GLN A 174 -16.91 -1.77 -6.51
CA GLN A 174 -17.44 -1.82 -5.14
C GLN A 174 -17.34 -3.24 -4.55
N ALA A 175 -17.51 -4.28 -5.37
CA ALA A 175 -17.36 -5.66 -4.94
C ALA A 175 -15.89 -5.96 -4.56
N GLY A 176 -14.91 -5.47 -5.35
CA GLY A 176 -13.49 -5.56 -5.05
C GLY A 176 -13.14 -4.86 -3.75
N ALA A 177 -13.57 -3.61 -3.59
CA ALA A 177 -13.37 -2.84 -2.35
C ALA A 177 -13.97 -3.56 -1.12
N THR A 178 -15.15 -4.15 -1.27
CA THR A 178 -15.80 -4.90 -0.20
C THR A 178 -15.01 -6.17 0.16
N ARG A 179 -14.50 -6.93 -0.83
CA ARG A 179 -13.69 -8.13 -0.55
C ARG A 179 -12.42 -7.79 0.22
N VAL A 180 -11.67 -6.77 -0.21
CA VAL A 180 -10.43 -6.35 0.47
C VAL A 180 -10.75 -5.86 1.89
N ARG A 181 -11.82 -5.07 2.08
CA ARG A 181 -12.29 -4.65 3.40
C ARG A 181 -12.59 -5.85 4.30
N VAL A 182 -13.36 -6.81 3.83
CA VAL A 182 -13.69 -8.04 4.57
C VAL A 182 -12.42 -8.84 4.89
N GLY A 183 -11.51 -8.94 3.93
CA GLY A 183 -10.19 -9.56 4.14
C GLY A 183 -9.41 -8.87 5.26
N CYS A 184 -9.27 -7.55 5.23
CA CYS A 184 -8.59 -6.78 6.27
C CYS A 184 -9.21 -6.98 7.66
N MET A 185 -10.54 -6.92 7.76
CA MET A 185 -11.25 -7.17 9.03
C MET A 185 -11.01 -8.59 9.54
N ALA A 186 -11.06 -9.60 8.66
CA ALA A 186 -10.78 -10.98 9.02
C ALA A 186 -9.34 -11.18 9.51
N ARG A 187 -8.35 -10.54 8.83
CA ARG A 187 -6.93 -10.62 9.26
C ARG A 187 -6.73 -9.96 10.62
N ALA A 188 -7.38 -8.83 10.89
CA ALA A 188 -7.32 -8.17 12.19
C ALA A 188 -7.92 -9.08 13.29
N LEU A 189 -9.10 -9.63 13.04
CA LEU A 189 -9.84 -10.48 13.99
C LEU A 189 -9.09 -11.77 14.33
N GLU A 190 -8.77 -12.58 13.32
CA GLU A 190 -8.25 -13.94 13.52
C GLU A 190 -6.80 -13.96 14.06
N ASN A 191 -6.01 -12.92 13.74
CA ASN A 191 -4.61 -12.85 14.13
C ASN A 191 -4.34 -11.92 15.31
N ARG A 192 -5.36 -11.23 15.84
CA ARG A 192 -5.21 -10.17 16.86
C ARG A 192 -4.06 -9.22 16.46
N MET A 193 -4.27 -8.50 15.38
CA MET A 193 -3.30 -7.52 14.89
C MET A 193 -4.03 -6.30 14.35
N PHE A 194 -3.35 -5.17 14.29
CA PHE A 194 -3.86 -4.02 13.55
C PHE A 194 -3.65 -4.21 12.05
N VAL A 195 -4.56 -3.65 11.26
CA VAL A 195 -4.44 -3.63 9.80
C VAL A 195 -4.64 -2.21 9.30
N ALA A 196 -3.66 -1.66 8.58
CA ALA A 196 -3.74 -0.35 7.95
C ALA A 196 -3.90 -0.52 6.43
N GLN A 197 -5.11 -0.29 5.94
CA GLN A 197 -5.45 -0.34 4.53
C GLN A 197 -5.39 1.07 3.92
N ALA A 198 -4.57 1.26 2.89
CA ALA A 198 -4.57 2.45 2.04
C ALA A 198 -5.16 2.11 0.68
N VAL A 199 -5.99 2.98 0.10
CA VAL A 199 -6.73 2.67 -1.12
C VAL A 199 -6.56 3.78 -2.15
N THR A 200 -6.24 3.41 -3.39
CA THR A 200 -6.31 4.32 -4.54
C THR A 200 -7.77 4.65 -4.82
N THR A 201 -8.08 5.94 -4.98
CA THR A 201 -9.45 6.42 -5.26
C THR A 201 -9.48 7.42 -6.40
N GLY A 202 -10.66 7.52 -7.05
CA GLY A 202 -10.89 8.46 -8.15
C GLY A 202 -10.57 7.86 -9.51
N THR A 203 -10.36 8.73 -10.49
CA THR A 203 -10.13 8.34 -11.89
C THR A 203 -8.79 8.85 -12.39
N ALA A 204 -8.15 8.09 -13.28
CA ALA A 204 -6.98 8.51 -14.03
C ALA A 204 -7.20 8.18 -15.52
N ASP A 205 -7.78 9.13 -16.24
CA ASP A 205 -8.10 8.97 -17.66
C ASP A 205 -6.84 8.65 -18.47
N GLY A 206 -6.91 7.56 -19.23
CA GLY A 206 -5.82 7.13 -20.09
C GLY A 206 -4.86 6.14 -19.47
N SER A 207 -5.03 5.72 -18.20
CA SER A 207 -4.30 4.61 -17.60
C SER A 207 -5.17 3.35 -17.58
N PRO A 208 -4.77 2.23 -18.19
CA PRO A 208 -5.55 0.98 -18.18
C PRO A 208 -5.75 0.36 -16.79
N ALA A 209 -4.87 0.70 -15.84
CA ALA A 209 -4.88 0.14 -14.49
C ALA A 209 -5.48 1.08 -13.44
N LEU A 210 -5.70 2.36 -13.76
CA LEU A 210 -6.18 3.39 -12.84
C LEU A 210 -7.41 4.15 -13.36
N ASP A 211 -8.07 3.66 -14.39
CA ASP A 211 -9.20 4.29 -15.03
C ASP A 211 -10.33 4.62 -14.05
N THR A 212 -10.70 3.68 -13.20
CA THR A 212 -11.68 3.87 -12.13
C THR A 212 -11.24 3.18 -10.86
N ASN A 213 -11.24 3.90 -9.73
CA ASN A 213 -10.81 3.36 -8.46
C ASN A 213 -11.78 3.75 -7.35
N THR A 214 -12.11 2.80 -6.48
CA THR A 214 -13.06 2.98 -5.38
C THR A 214 -12.59 2.29 -4.11
N GLY A 215 -13.05 2.78 -2.96
CA GLY A 215 -12.75 2.25 -1.65
C GLY A 215 -12.45 3.35 -0.64
N GLU A 216 -12.19 2.96 0.59
CA GLU A 216 -11.88 3.85 1.71
C GLU A 216 -10.61 3.34 2.40
N ALA A 217 -9.69 4.24 2.71
CA ALA A 217 -8.57 3.91 3.59
C ALA A 217 -9.11 3.73 5.01
N THR A 218 -8.69 2.64 5.66
CA THR A 218 -9.24 2.27 6.97
C THR A 218 -8.17 1.59 7.83
N ILE A 219 -8.17 1.92 9.11
CA ILE A 219 -7.35 1.25 10.13
C ILE A 219 -8.27 0.36 10.96
N TYR A 220 -7.96 -0.93 10.97
CA TYR A 220 -8.73 -1.95 11.68
C TYR A 220 -8.00 -2.43 12.92
N ALA A 221 -8.78 -2.77 13.94
CA ALA A 221 -8.36 -3.45 15.16
C ALA A 221 -9.10 -4.80 15.29
N PRO A 222 -8.64 -5.70 16.16
CA PRO A 222 -9.44 -6.86 16.55
C PRO A 222 -10.78 -6.41 17.13
N MET A 223 -11.87 -7.09 16.75
CA MET A 223 -13.19 -6.93 17.36
C MET A 223 -13.23 -7.69 18.69
N ASP A 224 -12.53 -7.17 19.71
CA ASP A 224 -12.32 -7.86 20.98
C ASP A 224 -12.25 -6.84 22.12
N HIS A 225 -12.14 -7.31 23.36
CA HIS A 225 -12.13 -6.47 24.55
C HIS A 225 -11.05 -5.39 24.46
N GLY A 226 -11.42 -4.13 24.69
CA GLY A 226 -10.53 -2.95 24.61
C GLY A 226 -10.43 -2.31 23.21
N PHE A 227 -11.11 -2.87 22.19
CA PHE A 227 -11.18 -2.32 20.84
C PHE A 227 -12.63 -1.97 20.45
N PRO A 228 -12.84 -1.17 19.39
CA PRO A 228 -14.18 -0.88 18.89
C PRO A 228 -14.94 -2.15 18.48
N ASP A 229 -16.24 -2.19 18.75
CA ASP A 229 -17.09 -3.36 18.45
C ASP A 229 -17.14 -3.70 16.96
N ASP A 230 -17.00 -2.70 16.09
CA ASP A 230 -16.96 -2.87 14.63
C ASP A 230 -15.54 -3.06 14.09
N GLY A 231 -14.51 -3.01 14.96
CA GLY A 231 -13.11 -3.15 14.59
C GLY A 231 -12.54 -2.00 13.78
N ILE A 232 -13.19 -0.83 13.74
CA ILE A 232 -12.73 0.33 12.94
C ILE A 232 -12.19 1.42 13.87
N LEU A 233 -10.87 1.68 13.81
CA LEU A 233 -10.23 2.78 14.54
C LEU A 233 -10.38 4.11 13.82
N ALA A 234 -10.17 4.11 12.50
CA ALA A 234 -10.30 5.28 11.66
C ALA A 234 -10.63 4.87 10.22
N THR A 235 -11.37 5.71 9.51
CA THR A 235 -11.63 5.53 8.07
C THR A 235 -11.75 6.88 7.39
N THR A 236 -11.34 6.96 6.12
CA THR A 236 -11.55 8.16 5.32
C THR A 236 -13.03 8.32 4.96
N ARG A 237 -13.52 9.57 5.02
CA ARG A 237 -14.89 9.90 4.64
C ARG A 237 -14.89 11.15 3.77
N GLY A 238 -15.59 11.08 2.65
CA GLY A 238 -15.71 12.20 1.73
C GLY A 238 -14.34 12.61 1.15
N ALA A 239 -13.94 13.86 1.35
CA ALA A 239 -12.71 14.43 0.81
C ALA A 239 -11.46 14.25 1.70
N GLN A 240 -11.55 13.46 2.78
CA GLN A 240 -10.39 13.21 3.64
C GLN A 240 -9.33 12.39 2.90
N ALA A 241 -8.07 12.82 2.98
CA ALA A 241 -6.94 12.12 2.38
C ALA A 241 -6.40 11.01 3.30
N TRP A 242 -6.51 11.16 4.63
CA TRP A 242 -5.91 10.28 5.62
C TRP A 242 -6.93 9.71 6.60
N ALA A 243 -6.77 8.43 6.91
CA ALA A 243 -7.26 7.80 8.13
C ALA A 243 -6.08 7.71 9.11
N ILE A 244 -6.21 8.28 10.31
CA ILE A 244 -5.14 8.37 11.31
C ILE A 244 -5.65 7.79 12.63
N ALA A 245 -4.86 6.95 13.28
CA ALA A 245 -5.13 6.40 14.60
C ALA A 245 -3.84 6.10 15.36
N ASP A 246 -3.90 6.21 16.68
CA ASP A 246 -2.88 5.67 17.56
C ASP A 246 -3.10 4.16 17.74
N LEU A 247 -2.03 3.37 17.70
CA LEU A 247 -2.07 1.92 17.82
C LEU A 247 -1.39 1.49 19.13
N ASP A 248 -2.18 1.07 20.10
CA ASP A 248 -1.67 0.46 21.34
C ASP A 248 -1.31 -1.00 21.07
N ILE A 249 -0.04 -1.24 20.76
CA ILE A 249 0.46 -2.59 20.45
C ILE A 249 0.37 -3.52 21.65
N ASP A 250 0.53 -3.00 22.87
CA ASP A 250 0.46 -3.80 24.10
C ASP A 250 -0.96 -4.29 24.37
N ALA A 251 -1.98 -3.54 23.96
CA ALA A 251 -3.37 -3.97 24.06
C ALA A 251 -3.69 -5.26 23.28
N LEU A 252 -2.88 -5.57 22.23
CA LEU A 252 -3.05 -6.83 21.49
C LEU A 252 -2.68 -8.08 22.32
N GLU A 253 -1.92 -7.93 23.40
CA GLU A 253 -1.51 -9.04 24.24
C GLU A 253 -2.50 -9.32 25.39
N CYS A 254 -3.52 -8.47 25.59
CA CYS A 254 -4.58 -8.72 26.56
C CYS A 254 -5.39 -9.96 26.14
N HIS A 255 -5.82 -10.76 27.13
CA HIS A 255 -6.58 -11.99 26.88
C HIS A 255 -7.93 -11.67 26.25
N ARG A 256 -8.37 -12.55 25.34
CA ARG A 256 -9.76 -12.54 24.83
C ARG A 256 -10.73 -12.70 25.99
N ALA A 257 -11.84 -11.99 25.94
CA ALA A 257 -12.94 -12.16 26.86
C ALA A 257 -13.56 -13.56 26.72
#